data_7c147c4f3e7ec04a25cf59a03ff149c9
#
_entry.id   7c147c4f3e7ec04a25cf59a03ff149c9
#
_cell.length_a   1.000
_cell.length_b   1.000
_cell.length_c   1.000
_cell.angle_alpha   90.00
_cell.angle_beta   90.00
_cell.angle_gamma   90.00
#
_symmetry.space_group_name_H-M   'P 1'
#
loop_
_entity.id
_entity.type
_entity.pdbx_description
1 polymer ?
#
loop_
_entity_poly.entity_id
_entity_poly.type
_entity_poly.pdbx_seq_one_letter_code
_entity_poly.pdbx_strand_id
1 'polypeptide(L)'
;MRGALGAQQAPASPAVLVAPGDTTLRGSRIAADSVQYSLVAYRGAQQQTIGTAIDVVRLEMRGDVPVIHRVLTVSPGRAPLIDSTVTDARTLAPRRHRNVSPSRLITLEFNGRRVKGSIGPVDVPSLPIDTTLAIAPFDSGNWDLIVRSLPLEKGYAARFRVYDTDSGLREYRIDVTGSATVLGEEAHVVIFTLAPKRESVVWIGKESRRLLQVETMIDANTMLRQERQVR
;
A
#
# COMPACT_ATOMS: atom_id res chain seq x y z
N MET A 1 26.15 -9.77 34.61
CA MET A 1 24.79 -10.33 34.43
C MET A 1 23.83 -9.19 34.15
N ARG A 2 23.42 -8.99 32.93
CA ARG A 2 22.34 -8.04 32.56
C ARG A 2 21.13 -8.87 32.15
N GLY A 3 20.10 -8.82 33.01
CA GLY A 3 18.82 -9.48 32.76
C GLY A 3 18.15 -8.88 31.52
N ALA A 4 17.90 -9.68 30.52
CA ALA A 4 17.03 -9.35 29.43
C ALA A 4 15.59 -9.27 29.96
N LEU A 5 15.09 -8.05 30.15
CA LEU A 5 13.66 -7.80 30.33
C LEU A 5 12.98 -8.23 29.03
N GLY A 6 12.40 -9.42 29.04
CA GLY A 6 11.47 -9.85 28.01
C GLY A 6 10.28 -8.89 28.01
N ALA A 7 10.23 -7.99 27.04
CA ALA A 7 9.05 -7.18 26.78
C ALA A 7 7.92 -8.13 26.41
N GLN A 8 7.03 -8.36 27.36
CA GLN A 8 5.79 -9.11 27.14
C GLN A 8 4.96 -8.32 26.16
N GLN A 9 4.91 -8.80 24.93
CA GLN A 9 4.11 -8.20 23.86
C GLN A 9 2.65 -8.22 24.33
N ALA A 10 2.07 -7.04 24.53
CA ALA A 10 0.65 -6.94 24.87
C ALA A 10 -0.19 -7.70 23.84
N PRO A 11 -1.27 -8.38 24.24
CA PRO A 11 -2.12 -9.11 23.31
C PRO A 11 -2.61 -8.16 22.21
N ALA A 12 -2.43 -8.55 20.95
CA ALA A 12 -2.82 -7.75 19.81
C ALA A 12 -4.33 -7.43 19.91
N SER A 13 -4.69 -6.16 19.76
CA SER A 13 -6.08 -5.74 19.74
C SER A 13 -6.88 -6.52 18.70
N PRO A 14 -8.16 -6.87 18.96
CA PRO A 14 -8.99 -7.53 17.96
C PRO A 14 -9.11 -6.61 16.74
N ALA A 15 -8.67 -7.11 15.57
CA ALA A 15 -8.65 -6.32 14.35
C ALA A 15 -10.03 -6.31 13.69
N VAL A 16 -10.53 -5.13 13.34
CA VAL A 16 -11.78 -4.95 12.59
C VAL A 16 -11.58 -5.40 11.15
N LEU A 17 -12.50 -6.20 10.60
CA LEU A 17 -12.48 -6.53 9.18
C LEU A 17 -13.13 -5.39 8.39
N VAL A 18 -12.39 -4.80 7.47
CA VAL A 18 -12.81 -3.67 6.62
C VAL A 18 -12.96 -4.16 5.18
N ALA A 19 -14.02 -3.75 4.52
CA ALA A 19 -14.31 -4.02 3.11
C ALA A 19 -14.55 -2.73 2.31
N PRO A 20 -14.50 -2.76 0.98
CA PRO A 20 -14.88 -1.62 0.16
C PRO A 20 -16.30 -1.11 0.51
N GLY A 21 -16.42 0.19 0.77
CA GLY A 21 -17.70 0.81 1.18
C GLY A 21 -17.99 0.77 2.68
N ASP A 22 -17.09 0.21 3.50
CA ASP A 22 -17.22 0.28 4.95
C ASP A 22 -17.21 1.73 5.45
N THR A 23 -18.08 2.04 6.41
CA THR A 23 -18.25 3.41 6.95
C THR A 23 -17.05 3.92 7.75
N THR A 24 -16.13 3.05 8.16
CA THR A 24 -14.86 3.43 8.79
C THR A 24 -13.87 4.04 7.80
N LEU A 25 -14.03 3.74 6.51
CA LEU A 25 -13.21 4.31 5.45
C LEU A 25 -13.63 5.75 5.17
N ARG A 26 -12.68 6.62 5.08
CA ARG A 26 -12.88 8.02 4.71
C ARG A 26 -12.02 8.38 3.51
N GLY A 27 -12.50 8.07 2.31
CA GLY A 27 -11.81 8.40 1.07
C GLY A 27 -11.54 9.91 0.92
N SER A 28 -12.36 10.76 1.54
CA SER A 28 -12.15 12.22 1.61
C SER A 28 -10.86 12.65 2.33
N ARG A 29 -10.21 11.75 3.07
CA ARG A 29 -8.87 11.98 3.65
C ARG A 29 -7.74 11.88 2.62
N ILE A 30 -8.02 11.31 1.45
CA ILE A 30 -7.04 11.20 0.37
C ILE A 30 -7.10 12.48 -0.46
N ALA A 31 -6.09 13.32 -0.31
CA ALA A 31 -5.93 14.51 -1.13
C ALA A 31 -5.16 14.18 -2.42
N ALA A 32 -5.40 14.98 -3.47
CA ALA A 32 -4.52 14.98 -4.64
C ALA A 32 -3.10 15.35 -4.22
N ASP A 33 -2.10 14.61 -4.72
CA ASP A 33 -0.70 14.80 -4.35
C ASP A 33 0.21 14.34 -5.49
N SER A 34 1.42 14.89 -5.52
CA SER A 34 2.51 14.41 -6.36
C SER A 34 3.77 14.41 -5.52
N VAL A 35 4.29 13.23 -5.24
CA VAL A 35 5.41 13.07 -4.32
C VAL A 35 6.49 12.18 -4.91
N GLN A 36 7.73 12.53 -4.60
CA GLN A 36 8.89 11.71 -4.90
C GLN A 36 9.41 11.07 -3.62
N TYR A 37 9.80 9.80 -3.72
CA TYR A 37 10.45 9.04 -2.67
C TYR A 37 11.86 8.62 -3.09
N SER A 38 12.77 8.59 -2.14
CA SER A 38 14.04 7.86 -2.25
C SER A 38 13.81 6.40 -1.85
N LEU A 39 14.46 5.47 -2.54
CA LEU A 39 14.51 4.06 -2.18
C LEU A 39 15.94 3.77 -1.74
N VAL A 40 16.13 3.42 -0.46
CA VAL A 40 17.44 3.21 0.15
C VAL A 40 17.49 1.82 0.79
N ALA A 41 18.49 1.03 0.41
CA ALA A 41 18.79 -0.24 1.06
C ALA A 41 19.84 -0.01 2.16
N TYR A 42 19.60 -0.58 3.33
CA TYR A 42 20.50 -0.58 4.48
C TYR A 42 20.97 -2.01 4.74
N ARG A 43 22.28 -2.19 4.85
CA ARG A 43 22.90 -3.46 5.26
C ARG A 43 23.89 -3.19 6.39
N GLY A 44 23.46 -3.40 7.64
CA GLY A 44 24.18 -2.95 8.79
C GLY A 44 24.34 -1.42 8.78
N ALA A 45 25.58 -0.91 8.87
CA ALA A 45 25.89 0.51 8.79
C ALA A 45 25.99 1.07 7.36
N GLN A 46 25.97 0.20 6.35
CA GLN A 46 26.05 0.62 4.95
C GLN A 46 24.68 0.99 4.43
N GLN A 47 24.61 2.09 3.67
CA GLN A 47 23.40 2.50 2.95
C GLN A 47 23.71 2.73 1.48
N GLN A 48 22.75 2.37 0.63
CA GLN A 48 22.83 2.56 -0.80
C GLN A 48 21.47 3.02 -1.35
N THR A 49 21.47 4.13 -2.07
CA THR A 49 20.28 4.51 -2.85
C THR A 49 20.15 3.56 -4.02
N ILE A 50 19.02 2.86 -4.09
CA ILE A 50 18.74 1.84 -5.13
C ILE A 50 17.72 2.33 -6.15
N GLY A 51 17.16 3.52 -5.97
CA GLY A 51 16.22 4.11 -6.92
C GLY A 51 15.37 5.21 -6.32
N THR A 52 14.34 5.55 -7.07
CA THR A 52 13.32 6.52 -6.69
C THR A 52 11.93 6.00 -7.01
N ALA A 53 10.91 6.55 -6.36
CA ALA A 53 9.53 6.35 -6.75
C ALA A 53 8.84 7.72 -6.86
N ILE A 54 7.95 7.86 -7.85
CA ILE A 54 7.07 9.02 -8.01
C ILE A 54 5.64 8.52 -7.90
N ASP A 55 4.90 9.07 -6.94
CA ASP A 55 3.51 8.73 -6.70
C ASP A 55 2.62 9.96 -6.99
N VAL A 56 1.71 9.82 -7.93
CA VAL A 56 0.78 10.87 -8.33
C VAL A 56 -0.64 10.40 -8.05
N VAL A 57 -1.32 11.11 -7.17
CA VAL A 57 -2.72 10.89 -6.83
C VAL A 57 -3.56 12.04 -7.39
N ARG A 58 -4.56 11.72 -8.21
CA ARG A 58 -5.53 12.68 -8.76
C ARG A 58 -6.93 12.33 -8.32
N LEU A 59 -7.73 13.36 -8.07
CA LEU A 59 -9.16 13.22 -7.83
C LEU A 59 -9.86 13.63 -9.12
N GLU A 60 -10.61 12.73 -9.72
CA GLU A 60 -11.24 12.91 -11.03
C GLU A 60 -12.72 12.52 -10.97
N MET A 61 -13.49 13.02 -11.91
CA MET A 61 -14.85 12.54 -12.17
C MET A 61 -14.82 11.60 -13.38
N ARG A 62 -15.44 10.43 -13.27
CA ARG A 62 -15.71 9.53 -14.39
C ARG A 62 -17.23 9.34 -14.53
N GLY A 63 -17.82 10.11 -15.43
CA GLY A 63 -19.26 10.37 -15.39
C GLY A 63 -19.60 11.06 -14.07
N ASP A 64 -20.60 10.56 -13.36
CA ASP A 64 -21.04 11.10 -12.08
C ASP A 64 -20.31 10.47 -10.86
N VAL A 65 -19.31 9.65 -11.09
CA VAL A 65 -18.60 8.94 -10.03
C VAL A 65 -17.26 9.60 -9.74
N PRO A 66 -17.02 10.08 -8.50
CA PRO A 66 -15.71 10.55 -8.11
C PRO A 66 -14.77 9.36 -7.94
N VAL A 67 -13.58 9.47 -8.52
CA VAL A 67 -12.54 8.43 -8.45
C VAL A 67 -11.21 9.01 -8.01
N ILE A 68 -10.42 8.16 -7.39
CA ILE A 68 -8.99 8.37 -7.18
C ILE A 68 -8.27 7.65 -8.31
N HIS A 69 -7.52 8.40 -9.10
CA HIS A 69 -6.60 7.86 -10.09
C HIS A 69 -5.19 8.04 -9.56
N ARG A 70 -4.51 6.94 -9.34
CA ARG A 70 -3.12 6.90 -8.85
C ARG A 70 -2.20 6.35 -9.92
N VAL A 71 -1.02 6.95 -10.05
CA VAL A 71 0.09 6.44 -10.87
C VAL A 71 1.34 6.44 -10.00
N LEU A 72 1.85 5.25 -9.73
CA LEU A 72 3.11 5.02 -9.02
C LEU A 72 4.15 4.57 -10.04
N THR A 73 5.22 5.34 -10.19
CA THR A 73 6.36 4.99 -11.03
C THR A 73 7.55 4.69 -10.14
N VAL A 74 8.03 3.45 -10.15
CA VAL A 74 9.20 3.02 -9.38
C VAL A 74 10.36 2.80 -10.34
N SER A 75 11.47 3.47 -10.08
CA SER A 75 12.68 3.43 -10.93
C SER A 75 13.86 2.85 -10.13
N PRO A 76 13.97 1.50 -10.05
CA PRO A 76 15.07 0.84 -9.32
C PRO A 76 16.33 0.69 -10.17
N GLY A 77 16.40 1.31 -11.35
CA GLY A 77 17.49 1.17 -12.32
C GLY A 77 17.10 1.67 -13.71
N ARG A 78 17.44 0.86 -14.75
CA ARG A 78 17.31 1.31 -16.15
C ARG A 78 15.87 1.39 -16.67
N ALA A 79 14.97 0.56 -16.18
CA ALA A 79 13.59 0.52 -16.66
C ALA A 79 12.59 0.68 -15.52
N PRO A 80 11.62 1.59 -15.63
CA PRO A 80 10.64 1.83 -14.59
C PRO A 80 9.57 0.72 -14.54
N LEU A 81 9.03 0.53 -13.34
CA LEU A 81 7.76 -0.15 -13.11
C LEU A 81 6.70 0.94 -12.95
N ILE A 82 5.61 0.85 -13.71
CA ILE A 82 4.50 1.79 -13.64
C ILE A 82 3.25 1.04 -13.19
N ASP A 83 2.72 1.46 -12.06
CA ASP A 83 1.49 0.96 -11.49
C ASP A 83 0.42 2.05 -11.56
N SER A 84 -0.70 1.77 -12.21
CA SER A 84 -1.81 2.72 -12.37
C SER A 84 -3.09 2.09 -11.90
N THR A 85 -3.75 2.74 -10.94
CA THR A 85 -5.00 2.25 -10.36
C THR A 85 -6.09 3.30 -10.43
N VAL A 86 -7.33 2.84 -10.56
CA VAL A 86 -8.53 3.67 -10.46
C VAL A 86 -9.44 3.06 -9.42
N THR A 87 -9.80 3.87 -8.44
CA THR A 87 -10.59 3.45 -7.26
C THR A 87 -11.71 4.45 -7.03
N ASP A 88 -12.86 3.96 -6.62
CA ASP A 88 -13.98 4.82 -6.20
C ASP A 88 -13.54 5.68 -5.00
N ALA A 89 -13.71 6.99 -5.08
CA ALA A 89 -13.19 7.91 -4.07
C ALA A 89 -13.94 7.86 -2.73
N ARG A 90 -15.15 7.32 -2.69
CA ARG A 90 -15.96 7.23 -1.47
C ARG A 90 -15.79 5.89 -0.78
N THR A 91 -15.86 4.81 -1.56
CA THR A 91 -15.88 3.43 -1.05
C THR A 91 -14.53 2.75 -1.07
N LEU A 92 -13.53 3.31 -1.77
CA LEU A 92 -12.24 2.70 -2.10
C LEU A 92 -12.37 1.36 -2.84
N ALA A 93 -13.54 1.07 -3.42
CA ALA A 93 -13.72 -0.08 -4.28
C ALA A 93 -12.87 0.06 -5.53
N PRO A 94 -12.02 -0.92 -5.86
CA PRO A 94 -11.19 -0.86 -7.06
C PRO A 94 -12.07 -0.93 -8.31
N ARG A 95 -11.64 -0.28 -9.37
CA ARG A 95 -12.29 -0.30 -10.69
C ARG A 95 -11.35 -0.81 -11.76
N ARG A 96 -10.09 -0.35 -11.72
CA ARG A 96 -9.09 -0.72 -12.71
C ARG A 96 -7.69 -0.71 -12.12
N HIS A 97 -6.89 -1.68 -12.57
CA HIS A 97 -5.46 -1.74 -12.28
C HIS A 97 -4.70 -2.03 -13.57
N ARG A 98 -3.61 -1.31 -13.80
CA ARG A 98 -2.67 -1.59 -14.88
C ARG A 98 -1.25 -1.49 -14.33
N ASN A 99 -0.51 -2.59 -14.39
CA ASN A 99 0.89 -2.63 -14.01
C ASN A 99 1.74 -2.93 -15.24
N VAL A 100 2.76 -2.13 -15.48
CA VAL A 100 3.71 -2.27 -16.58
C VAL A 100 5.11 -2.36 -16.01
N SER A 101 5.77 -3.45 -16.27
CA SER A 101 7.18 -3.63 -15.98
C SER A 101 7.93 -4.04 -17.26
N PRO A 102 9.26 -4.07 -17.26
CA PRO A 102 10.03 -4.49 -18.44
C PRO A 102 9.69 -5.89 -18.94
N SER A 103 9.25 -6.76 -18.04
CA SER A 103 8.99 -8.18 -18.34
C SER A 103 7.52 -8.56 -18.30
N ARG A 104 6.62 -7.68 -17.79
CA ARG A 104 5.23 -8.07 -17.52
C ARG A 104 4.25 -6.91 -17.69
N LEU A 105 3.11 -7.21 -18.31
CA LEU A 105 1.93 -6.36 -18.37
C LEU A 105 0.79 -7.04 -17.62
N ILE A 106 0.15 -6.30 -16.72
CA ILE A 106 -1.07 -6.70 -16.03
C ILE A 106 -2.14 -5.67 -16.33
N THR A 107 -3.35 -6.13 -16.64
CA THR A 107 -4.54 -5.28 -16.71
C THR A 107 -5.67 -5.97 -15.97
N LEU A 108 -6.31 -5.27 -15.04
CA LEU A 108 -7.46 -5.78 -14.29
C LEU A 108 -8.60 -4.78 -14.32
N GLU A 109 -9.80 -5.31 -14.37
CA GLU A 109 -11.06 -4.61 -14.15
C GLU A 109 -11.80 -5.29 -12.99
N PHE A 110 -12.31 -4.47 -12.07
CA PHE A 110 -13.02 -4.93 -10.89
C PHE A 110 -14.51 -4.54 -11.00
N ASN A 111 -15.38 -5.52 -10.76
CA ASN A 111 -16.82 -5.29 -10.63
C ASN A 111 -17.33 -6.07 -9.41
N GLY A 112 -17.33 -5.39 -8.26
CA GLY A 112 -17.63 -6.01 -6.98
C GLY A 112 -16.70 -7.20 -6.69
N ARG A 113 -17.24 -8.41 -6.71
CA ARG A 113 -16.49 -9.65 -6.45
C ARG A 113 -15.79 -10.22 -7.71
N ARG A 114 -16.15 -9.74 -8.89
CA ARG A 114 -15.57 -10.25 -10.15
C ARG A 114 -14.34 -9.46 -10.52
N VAL A 115 -13.27 -10.18 -10.85
CA VAL A 115 -12.01 -9.63 -11.36
C VAL A 115 -11.76 -10.21 -12.72
N LYS A 116 -11.65 -9.35 -13.73
CA LYS A 116 -11.33 -9.70 -15.11
C LYS A 116 -10.06 -9.00 -15.58
N GLY A 117 -9.38 -9.61 -16.52
CA GLY A 117 -8.23 -8.97 -17.13
C GLY A 117 -7.27 -9.95 -17.75
N SER A 118 -6.00 -9.58 -17.72
CA SER A 118 -4.94 -10.41 -18.27
C SER A 118 -3.61 -10.15 -17.57
N ILE A 119 -2.77 -11.16 -17.60
CA ILE A 119 -1.37 -11.10 -17.13
C ILE A 119 -0.49 -11.83 -18.15
N GLY A 120 0.64 -11.25 -18.49
CA GLY A 120 1.60 -11.89 -19.39
C GLY A 120 2.86 -11.07 -19.59
N PRO A 121 3.87 -11.65 -20.25
CA PRO A 121 5.01 -10.90 -20.76
C PRO A 121 4.55 -9.82 -21.75
N VAL A 122 5.40 -8.79 -21.93
CA VAL A 122 5.04 -7.63 -22.78
C VAL A 122 4.83 -8.03 -24.24
N ASP A 123 5.61 -9.00 -24.74
CA ASP A 123 5.69 -9.38 -26.17
C ASP A 123 5.07 -10.75 -26.48
N VAL A 124 4.26 -11.29 -25.57
CA VAL A 124 3.64 -12.61 -25.69
C VAL A 124 2.14 -12.51 -25.39
N PRO A 125 1.30 -13.35 -25.99
CA PRO A 125 -0.12 -13.38 -25.64
C PRO A 125 -0.35 -13.54 -24.14
N SER A 126 -1.12 -12.64 -23.57
CA SER A 126 -1.42 -12.62 -22.14
C SER A 126 -2.36 -13.74 -21.74
N LEU A 127 -2.18 -14.29 -20.55
CA LEU A 127 -3.11 -15.23 -19.93
C LEU A 127 -4.34 -14.47 -19.42
N PRO A 128 -5.56 -14.89 -19.74
CA PRO A 128 -6.77 -14.26 -19.27
C PRO A 128 -6.98 -14.50 -17.77
N ILE A 129 -7.52 -13.51 -17.09
CA ILE A 129 -8.02 -13.60 -15.72
C ILE A 129 -9.53 -13.35 -15.79
N ASP A 130 -10.33 -14.30 -15.30
CA ASP A 130 -11.77 -14.11 -15.06
C ASP A 130 -12.15 -14.94 -13.84
N THR A 131 -12.25 -14.28 -12.69
CA THR A 131 -12.53 -14.94 -11.43
C THR A 131 -13.60 -14.21 -10.64
N THR A 132 -14.40 -14.97 -9.90
CA THR A 132 -15.39 -14.44 -8.96
C THR A 132 -14.96 -14.84 -7.54
N LEU A 133 -14.67 -13.87 -6.72
CA LEU A 133 -14.19 -14.05 -5.37
C LEU A 133 -15.35 -14.23 -4.38
N ALA A 134 -15.07 -14.81 -3.21
CA ALA A 134 -16.06 -14.95 -2.15
C ALA A 134 -16.56 -13.60 -1.61
N ILE A 135 -15.70 -12.58 -1.63
CA ILE A 135 -15.99 -11.21 -1.20
C ILE A 135 -15.45 -10.20 -2.20
N ALA A 136 -15.94 -8.97 -2.16
CA ALA A 136 -15.36 -7.85 -2.90
C ALA A 136 -13.99 -7.49 -2.28
N PRO A 137 -12.89 -7.53 -3.04
CA PRO A 137 -11.57 -7.19 -2.55
C PRO A 137 -11.29 -5.70 -2.69
N PHE A 138 -10.26 -5.22 -2.02
CA PHE A 138 -9.51 -4.05 -2.47
C PHE A 138 -8.46 -4.46 -3.52
N ASP A 139 -7.81 -3.48 -4.12
CA ASP A 139 -6.64 -3.69 -4.98
C ASP A 139 -5.37 -3.64 -4.12
N SER A 140 -4.50 -4.65 -4.27
CA SER A 140 -3.22 -4.71 -3.53
C SER A 140 -2.30 -3.52 -3.83
N GLY A 141 -2.37 -2.92 -5.02
CA GLY A 141 -1.62 -1.72 -5.39
C GLY A 141 -2.00 -0.46 -4.61
N ASN A 142 -3.17 -0.46 -3.95
CA ASN A 142 -3.70 0.70 -3.21
C ASN A 142 -3.67 0.52 -1.68
N TRP A 143 -2.87 -0.39 -1.16
CA TRP A 143 -2.84 -0.68 0.27
C TRP A 143 -2.64 0.57 1.15
N ASP A 144 -1.79 1.50 0.74
CA ASP A 144 -1.51 2.73 1.49
C ASP A 144 -2.69 3.71 1.45
N LEU A 145 -3.42 3.82 0.34
CA LEU A 145 -4.65 4.62 0.28
C LEU A 145 -5.70 4.08 1.26
N ILE A 146 -5.81 2.74 1.38
CA ILE A 146 -6.70 2.12 2.36
C ILE A 146 -6.26 2.51 3.77
N VAL A 147 -4.98 2.31 4.11
CA VAL A 147 -4.44 2.65 5.43
C VAL A 147 -4.66 4.13 5.74
N ARG A 148 -4.36 5.04 4.82
CA ARG A 148 -4.53 6.50 4.98
C ARG A 148 -5.98 6.91 5.24
N SER A 149 -6.95 6.14 4.76
CA SER A 149 -8.39 6.41 4.94
C SER A 149 -8.94 5.96 6.31
N LEU A 150 -8.24 5.09 7.02
CA LEU A 150 -8.68 4.49 8.29
C LEU A 150 -8.49 5.43 9.49
N PRO A 151 -9.22 5.20 10.62
CA PRO A 151 -9.03 5.95 11.86
C PRO A 151 -7.74 5.48 12.58
N LEU A 152 -6.60 6.11 12.25
CA LEU A 152 -5.28 5.71 12.73
C LEU A 152 -5.02 6.23 14.16
N GLU A 153 -5.80 5.78 15.12
CA GLU A 153 -5.56 6.06 16.54
C GLU A 153 -4.73 4.95 17.17
N LYS A 154 -3.92 5.27 18.18
CA LYS A 154 -3.11 4.27 18.90
C LYS A 154 -3.99 3.14 19.43
N GLY A 155 -3.61 1.90 19.12
CA GLY A 155 -4.35 0.69 19.48
C GLY A 155 -5.40 0.28 18.45
N TYR A 156 -5.67 1.09 17.43
CA TYR A 156 -6.54 0.67 16.31
C TYR A 156 -5.87 -0.43 15.51
N ALA A 157 -6.64 -1.49 15.21
CA ALA A 157 -6.19 -2.58 14.36
C ALA A 157 -7.29 -2.92 13.33
N ALA A 158 -6.88 -3.19 12.09
CA ALA A 158 -7.79 -3.58 11.03
C ALA A 158 -7.19 -4.67 10.16
N ARG A 159 -8.09 -5.47 9.54
CA ARG A 159 -7.78 -6.43 8.49
C ARG A 159 -8.58 -6.06 7.26
N PHE A 160 -8.02 -6.25 6.09
CA PHE A 160 -8.72 -6.03 4.84
C PHE A 160 -8.21 -6.99 3.77
N ARG A 161 -9.10 -7.38 2.87
CA ARG A 161 -8.78 -8.34 1.82
C ARG A 161 -8.51 -7.62 0.51
N VAL A 162 -7.41 -8.01 -0.12
CA VAL A 162 -6.96 -7.46 -1.40
C VAL A 162 -6.90 -8.56 -2.44
N TYR A 163 -7.07 -8.19 -3.69
CA TYR A 163 -6.70 -9.05 -4.81
C TYR A 163 -5.27 -8.72 -5.23
N ASP A 164 -4.44 -9.75 -5.22
CA ASP A 164 -3.06 -9.72 -5.67
C ASP A 164 -2.93 -10.63 -6.90
N THR A 165 -2.30 -10.16 -7.97
CA THR A 165 -2.24 -10.88 -9.24
C THR A 165 -1.46 -12.19 -9.19
N ASP A 166 -0.47 -12.27 -8.31
CA ASP A 166 0.40 -13.45 -8.23
C ASP A 166 -0.14 -14.50 -7.24
N SER A 167 -1.01 -14.08 -6.31
CA SER A 167 -1.43 -14.93 -5.20
C SER A 167 -2.93 -14.93 -4.93
N GLY A 168 -3.73 -14.22 -5.74
CA GLY A 168 -5.18 -14.17 -5.60
C GLY A 168 -5.64 -13.35 -4.39
N LEU A 169 -6.68 -13.82 -3.70
CA LEU A 169 -7.23 -13.13 -2.54
C LEU A 169 -6.28 -13.27 -1.34
N ARG A 170 -5.82 -12.13 -0.80
CA ARG A 170 -4.96 -12.02 0.37
C ARG A 170 -5.62 -11.21 1.47
N GLU A 171 -5.23 -11.46 2.71
CA GLU A 171 -5.61 -10.64 3.84
C GLU A 171 -4.38 -9.89 4.35
N TYR A 172 -4.49 -8.56 4.44
CA TYR A 172 -3.51 -7.68 5.05
C TYR A 172 -4.02 -7.22 6.41
N ARG A 173 -3.09 -6.93 7.31
CA ARG A 173 -3.38 -6.43 8.65
C ARG A 173 -2.60 -5.15 8.92
N ILE A 174 -3.21 -4.24 9.68
CA ILE A 174 -2.53 -3.11 10.27
C ILE A 174 -2.75 -3.08 11.78
N ASP A 175 -1.75 -2.60 12.49
CA ASP A 175 -1.79 -2.30 13.92
C ASP A 175 -1.15 -0.92 14.14
N VAL A 176 -1.92 0.04 14.67
CA VAL A 176 -1.41 1.38 15.00
C VAL A 176 -0.76 1.34 16.37
N THR A 177 0.55 1.43 16.43
CA THR A 177 1.33 1.22 17.67
C THR A 177 1.64 2.50 18.42
N GLY A 178 1.61 3.65 17.73
CA GLY A 178 1.95 4.92 18.39
C GLY A 178 2.10 6.08 17.42
N SER A 179 2.95 7.01 17.78
CA SER A 179 3.29 8.20 17.00
C SER A 179 4.79 8.44 17.04
N ALA A 180 5.30 9.09 16.01
CA ALA A 180 6.69 9.56 15.91
C ALA A 180 6.74 10.85 15.08
N THR A 181 7.81 11.61 15.18
CA THR A 181 8.07 12.73 14.26
C THR A 181 8.93 12.22 13.12
N VAL A 182 8.47 12.37 11.88
CA VAL A 182 9.16 11.98 10.65
C VAL A 182 9.12 13.15 9.68
N LEU A 183 10.27 13.54 9.14
CA LEU A 183 10.40 14.67 8.22
C LEU A 183 9.79 15.99 8.75
N GLY A 184 9.83 16.20 10.07
CA GLY A 184 9.26 17.38 10.73
C GLY A 184 7.75 17.35 10.95
N GLU A 185 7.07 16.26 10.58
CA GLU A 185 5.63 16.07 10.76
C GLU A 185 5.34 14.98 11.83
N GLU A 186 4.32 15.20 12.66
CA GLU A 186 3.78 14.13 13.51
C GLU A 186 3.11 13.05 12.66
N ALA A 187 3.51 11.81 12.86
CA ALA A 187 3.03 10.66 12.12
C ALA A 187 2.47 9.56 13.04
N HIS A 188 1.45 8.87 12.56
CA HIS A 188 1.05 7.58 13.11
C HIS A 188 2.08 6.53 12.72
N VAL A 189 2.46 5.67 13.67
CA VAL A 189 3.31 4.49 13.43
C VAL A 189 2.41 3.27 13.27
N VAL A 190 2.45 2.67 12.11
CA VAL A 190 1.60 1.55 11.71
C VAL A 190 2.47 0.35 11.37
N ILE A 191 2.23 -0.77 12.02
CA ILE A 191 2.77 -2.06 11.58
C ILE A 191 1.83 -2.60 10.50
N PHE A 192 2.36 -2.85 9.33
CA PHE A 192 1.63 -3.38 8.19
C PHE A 192 2.11 -4.80 7.89
N THR A 193 1.22 -5.77 8.08
CA THR A 193 1.51 -7.20 7.89
C THR A 193 0.90 -7.68 6.57
N LEU A 194 1.76 -8.06 5.62
CA LEU A 194 1.36 -8.61 4.32
C LEU A 194 1.17 -10.13 4.36
N ALA A 195 1.92 -10.81 5.22
CA ALA A 195 1.88 -12.25 5.43
C ALA A 195 2.58 -12.57 6.77
N PRO A 196 2.47 -13.78 7.31
CA PRO A 196 3.22 -14.18 8.48
C PRO A 196 4.71 -13.89 8.31
N LYS A 197 5.31 -13.18 9.26
CA LYS A 197 6.73 -12.75 9.26
C LYS A 197 7.12 -11.76 8.14
N ARG A 198 6.15 -11.17 7.43
CA ARG A 198 6.39 -10.10 6.44
C ARG A 198 5.69 -8.84 6.89
N GLU A 199 6.42 -8.06 7.65
CA GLU A 199 5.94 -6.81 8.23
C GLU A 199 6.73 -5.63 7.70
N SER A 200 6.06 -4.50 7.61
CA SER A 200 6.65 -3.20 7.32
C SER A 200 6.23 -2.21 8.40
N VAL A 201 7.09 -1.28 8.72
CA VAL A 201 6.73 -0.12 9.53
C VAL A 201 6.38 1.02 8.58
N VAL A 202 5.23 1.62 8.79
CA VAL A 202 4.67 2.66 7.92
C VAL A 202 4.40 3.90 8.75
N TRP A 203 4.84 5.06 8.27
CA TRP A 203 4.57 6.35 8.90
C TRP A 203 3.60 7.16 8.04
N ILE A 204 2.44 7.46 8.59
CA ILE A 204 1.39 8.27 7.97
C ILE A 204 1.26 9.57 8.75
N GLY A 205 1.43 10.70 8.07
CA GLY A 205 1.25 12.02 8.68
C GLY A 205 -0.13 12.16 9.34
N LYS A 206 -0.16 12.69 10.58
CA LYS A 206 -1.43 12.77 11.32
C LYS A 206 -2.42 13.73 10.67
N GLU A 207 -1.95 14.90 10.27
CA GLU A 207 -2.77 15.93 9.64
C GLU A 207 -2.87 15.73 8.13
N SER A 208 -1.71 15.57 7.49
CA SER A 208 -1.62 15.47 6.03
C SER A 208 -2.20 14.18 5.48
N ARG A 209 -2.28 13.12 6.28
CA ARG A 209 -2.63 11.76 5.84
C ARG A 209 -1.75 11.25 4.70
N ARG A 210 -0.55 11.79 4.56
CA ARG A 210 0.42 11.38 3.53
C ARG A 210 1.26 10.22 4.02
N LEU A 211 1.66 9.37 3.10
CA LEU A 211 2.70 8.38 3.35
C LEU A 211 4.04 9.12 3.43
N LEU A 212 4.70 9.08 4.59
CA LEU A 212 5.97 9.75 4.82
C LEU A 212 7.14 8.79 4.62
N GLN A 213 7.04 7.60 5.18
CA GLN A 213 8.10 6.59 5.15
C GLN A 213 7.53 5.19 5.25
N VAL A 214 8.23 4.24 4.64
CA VAL A 214 8.01 2.79 4.80
C VAL A 214 9.36 2.13 5.04
N GLU A 215 9.43 1.25 6.02
CA GLU A 215 10.58 0.37 6.24
C GLU A 215 10.15 -1.09 6.18
N THR A 216 10.87 -1.87 5.40
CA THR A 216 10.60 -3.30 5.22
C THR A 216 11.89 -4.09 5.32
N MET A 217 11.92 -5.12 6.17
CA MET A 217 13.02 -6.08 6.15
C MET A 217 12.86 -7.00 4.93
N ILE A 218 13.86 -6.98 4.05
CA ILE A 218 13.91 -7.82 2.86
C ILE A 218 14.47 -9.20 3.20
N ASP A 219 15.48 -9.21 4.05
CA ASP A 219 16.09 -10.39 4.64
C ASP A 219 16.60 -10.06 6.05
N ALA A 220 17.28 -11.00 6.72
CA ALA A 220 17.76 -10.81 8.11
C ALA A 220 18.72 -9.64 8.29
N ASN A 221 19.38 -9.18 7.23
CA ASN A 221 20.43 -8.17 7.28
C ASN A 221 20.15 -6.94 6.42
N THR A 222 19.12 -6.98 5.60
CA THR A 222 18.81 -5.93 4.62
C THR A 222 17.43 -5.32 4.89
N MET A 223 17.41 -4.01 5.18
CA MET A 223 16.20 -3.21 5.29
C MET A 223 16.09 -2.31 4.06
N LEU A 224 14.91 -2.26 3.48
CA LEU A 224 14.55 -1.27 2.46
C LEU A 224 13.77 -0.15 3.13
N ARG A 225 14.18 1.10 2.90
CA ARG A 225 13.44 2.30 3.28
C ARG A 225 12.99 3.05 2.02
N GLN A 226 11.70 3.33 1.98
CA GLN A 226 11.11 4.32 1.08
C GLN A 226 10.81 5.55 1.92
N GLU A 227 11.38 6.69 1.55
CA GLU A 227 11.24 7.94 2.31
C GLU A 227 10.83 9.08 1.38
N ARG A 228 9.82 9.84 1.80
CA ARG A 228 9.34 11.02 1.07
C ARG A 228 10.44 12.08 1.01
N GLN A 229 10.67 12.64 -0.19
CA GLN A 229 11.53 13.80 -0.35
C GLN A 229 10.75 15.07 -0.03
N VAL A 230 11.28 15.85 0.90
CA VAL A 230 10.79 17.21 1.20
C VAL A 230 11.45 18.15 0.20
N ARG A 231 10.64 18.86 -0.58
CA ARG A 231 11.12 19.93 -1.47
C ARG A 231 11.17 21.25 -0.73
#